data_af3ce9eba2d4a8467f9adf1404cadeae
#
_entry.id   af3ce9eba2d4a8467f9adf1404cadeae
#
_cell.length_a   1.000
_cell.length_b   1.000
_cell.length_c   1.000
_cell.angle_alpha   90.00
_cell.angle_beta   90.00
_cell.angle_gamma   90.00
#
_symmetry.space_group_name_H-M   'P 1'
#
loop_
_entity.id
_entity.type
_entity.pdbx_description
1 polymer ?
#
loop_
_entity_poly.entity_id
_entity_poly.type
_entity_poly.pdbx_seq_one_letter_code
_entity_poly.pdbx_strand_id
1 'polypeptide(L)'
;MIVPKDVSLARRLAKAIPRQYVLGYSVPTRYGATSLPLEAFDGRPVHLLGGRPDTQRRLADSLNVVSIDCNRFTLDARYGDFFDGETFRPHPKGGYRRCLADSIEHINMLWKAYRVARPLEVTHAENRRRTA
;
A
#
# COMPACT_ATOMS: atom_id res chain seq x y z
N MET A 1 -10.59 5.85 3.71
CA MET A 1 -9.67 4.83 4.25
C MET A 1 -9.78 4.80 5.77
N ILE A 2 -9.78 3.60 6.33
CA ILE A 2 -9.80 3.37 7.78
C ILE A 2 -8.54 2.60 8.17
N VAL A 3 -7.82 3.07 9.18
CA VAL A 3 -6.59 2.42 9.68
C VAL A 3 -6.91 1.70 10.99
N PRO A 4 -7.14 0.38 10.98
CA PRO A 4 -7.41 -0.36 12.19
C PRO A 4 -6.13 -0.48 13.03
N LYS A 5 -6.21 -0.12 14.31
CA LYS A 5 -5.07 -0.17 15.25
C LYS A 5 -5.30 -1.10 16.43
N ASP A 6 -6.55 -1.38 16.74
CA ASP A 6 -6.90 -2.23 17.88
C ASP A 6 -6.75 -3.71 17.51
N VAL A 7 -5.83 -4.39 18.18
CA VAL A 7 -5.55 -5.83 17.98
C VAL A 7 -6.79 -6.68 18.22
N SER A 8 -7.69 -6.26 19.10
CA SER A 8 -8.94 -6.97 19.38
C SER A 8 -9.87 -7.06 18.17
N LEU A 9 -9.68 -6.19 17.17
CA LEU A 9 -10.45 -6.20 15.93
C LEU A 9 -10.02 -7.30 14.96
N ALA A 10 -8.85 -7.92 15.13
CA ALA A 10 -8.29 -8.86 14.15
C ALA A 10 -9.27 -9.97 13.73
N ARG A 11 -10.00 -10.54 14.70
CA ARG A 11 -10.96 -11.62 14.44
C ARG A 11 -12.35 -11.16 13.99
N ARG A 12 -12.66 -9.89 14.08
CA ARG A 12 -13.99 -9.34 13.78
C ARG A 12 -13.96 -8.11 12.86
N LEU A 13 -12.83 -7.89 12.19
CA LEU A 13 -12.64 -6.74 11.31
C LEU A 13 -13.72 -6.66 10.23
N ALA A 14 -14.07 -7.81 9.65
CA ALA A 14 -15.12 -7.91 8.64
C ALA A 14 -16.52 -7.49 9.13
N LYS A 15 -16.80 -7.66 10.44
CA LYS A 15 -18.07 -7.23 11.04
C LYS A 15 -18.01 -5.78 11.51
N ALA A 16 -16.83 -5.33 11.98
CA ALA A 16 -16.65 -4.00 12.56
C ALA A 16 -16.55 -2.92 11.48
N ILE A 17 -15.94 -3.23 10.33
CA ILE A 17 -15.71 -2.28 9.24
C ILE A 17 -16.34 -2.82 7.95
N PRO A 18 -17.36 -2.16 7.40
CA PRO A 18 -18.00 -2.58 6.15
C PRO A 18 -16.99 -2.76 5.00
N ARG A 19 -17.28 -3.73 4.10
CA ARG A 19 -16.32 -4.15 3.05
C ARG A 19 -16.00 -3.08 2.01
N GLN A 20 -16.85 -2.08 1.83
CA GLN A 20 -16.63 -0.99 0.89
C GLN A 20 -15.52 -0.03 1.29
N TYR A 21 -15.09 -0.06 2.55
CA TYR A 21 -14.01 0.81 3.01
C TYR A 21 -12.64 0.21 2.73
N VAL A 22 -11.74 1.04 2.18
CA VAL A 22 -10.33 0.72 2.05
C VAL A 22 -9.67 0.75 3.42
N LEU A 23 -8.94 -0.31 3.75
CA LEU A 23 -8.20 -0.40 5.00
C LEU A 23 -6.76 0.11 4.80
N GLY A 24 -6.28 0.91 5.74
CA GLY A 24 -4.88 1.33 5.78
C GLY A 24 -4.03 0.29 6.51
N TYR A 25 -2.94 -0.14 5.89
CA TYR A 25 -1.92 -1.00 6.47
C TYR A 25 -0.60 -0.24 6.57
N SER A 26 -0.14 0.03 7.79
CA SER A 26 1.16 0.66 8.00
C SER A 26 2.27 -0.36 7.75
N VAL A 27 3.06 -0.11 6.72
CA VAL A 27 4.17 -0.98 6.34
C VAL A 27 5.20 -1.01 7.48
N PRO A 28 5.69 -2.20 7.90
CA PRO A 28 6.66 -2.31 8.96
C PRO A 28 7.93 -1.51 8.69
N THR A 29 8.33 -0.69 9.65
CA THR A 29 9.58 0.05 9.67
C THR A 29 10.15 0.05 11.09
N ARG A 30 11.35 0.58 11.28
CA ARG A 30 11.92 0.78 12.63
C ARG A 30 11.09 1.73 13.51
N TYR A 31 10.17 2.49 12.93
CA TYR A 31 9.33 3.46 13.65
C TYR A 31 7.94 2.93 14.00
N GLY A 32 7.59 1.76 13.54
CA GLY A 32 6.30 1.15 13.80
C GLY A 32 5.76 0.32 12.65
N ALA A 33 4.61 -0.26 12.88
CA ALA A 33 3.89 -1.09 11.94
C ALA A 33 2.41 -1.18 12.33
N THR A 34 1.59 -1.77 11.46
CA THR A 34 0.26 -2.23 11.85
C THR A 34 0.39 -3.37 12.85
N SER A 35 -0.31 -3.26 13.98
CA SER A 35 -0.30 -4.28 15.03
C SER A 35 -1.18 -5.51 14.73
N LEU A 36 -2.07 -5.42 13.74
CA LEU A 36 -2.92 -6.52 13.31
C LEU A 36 -2.13 -7.46 12.39
N PRO A 37 -2.40 -8.78 12.44
CA PRO A 37 -1.79 -9.73 11.52
C PRO A 37 -2.29 -9.50 10.08
N LEU A 38 -1.47 -9.89 9.08
CA LEU A 38 -1.81 -9.74 7.66
C LEU A 38 -3.15 -10.40 7.29
N GLU A 39 -3.43 -11.54 7.88
CA GLU A 39 -4.65 -12.34 7.62
C GLU A 39 -5.93 -11.57 7.98
N ALA A 40 -5.85 -10.60 8.89
CA ALA A 40 -6.99 -9.75 9.21
C ALA A 40 -7.45 -8.89 8.03
N PHE A 41 -6.60 -8.68 7.05
CA PHE A 41 -6.85 -7.87 5.85
C PHE A 41 -7.30 -8.71 4.64
N ASP A 42 -7.40 -10.03 4.78
CA ASP A 42 -7.77 -10.93 3.68
C ASP A 42 -9.08 -10.52 3.00
N GLY A 43 -9.05 -10.48 1.66
CA GLY A 43 -10.19 -10.12 0.84
C GLY A 43 -10.65 -8.66 0.95
N ARG A 44 -9.84 -7.78 1.56
CA ARG A 44 -10.15 -6.36 1.72
C ARG A 44 -9.29 -5.51 0.79
N PRO A 45 -9.85 -4.41 0.24
CA PRO A 45 -9.04 -3.42 -0.44
C PRO A 45 -8.13 -2.71 0.57
N VAL A 46 -6.83 -2.66 0.28
CA VAL A 46 -5.82 -2.13 1.20
C VAL A 46 -5.04 -0.97 0.57
N HIS A 47 -4.85 0.07 1.34
CA HIS A 47 -3.86 1.13 1.08
C HIS A 47 -2.62 0.88 1.94
N LEU A 48 -1.44 0.83 1.32
CA LEU A 48 -0.18 0.71 2.05
C LEU A 48 0.34 2.09 2.44
N LEU A 49 0.56 2.27 3.75
CA LEU A 49 1.04 3.50 4.35
C LEU A 49 2.55 3.43 4.58
N GLY A 50 3.30 4.25 3.86
CA GLY A 50 4.74 4.42 4.04
C GLY A 50 5.57 3.17 3.71
N GLY A 51 6.78 3.15 4.21
CA GLY A 51 7.73 2.06 3.99
C GLY A 51 8.55 2.19 2.71
N ARG A 52 9.28 1.14 2.41
CA ARG A 52 10.13 1.05 1.21
C ARG A 52 9.33 0.50 0.03
N PRO A 53 9.61 0.94 -1.21
CA PRO A 53 8.90 0.45 -2.40
C PRO A 53 9.00 -1.07 -2.60
N ASP A 54 10.15 -1.67 -2.37
CA ASP A 54 10.37 -3.10 -2.46
C ASP A 54 9.56 -3.89 -1.42
N THR A 55 9.47 -3.38 -0.20
CA THR A 55 8.66 -3.97 0.88
C THR A 55 7.18 -3.87 0.57
N GLN A 56 6.71 -2.73 0.09
CA GLN A 56 5.33 -2.53 -0.35
C GLN A 56 4.95 -3.53 -1.46
N ARG A 57 5.82 -3.70 -2.45
CA ARG A 57 5.55 -4.63 -3.55
C ARG A 57 5.46 -6.08 -3.09
N ARG A 58 6.32 -6.51 -2.16
CA ARG A 58 6.22 -7.86 -1.56
C ARG A 58 4.95 -8.07 -0.77
N LEU A 59 4.50 -7.06 -0.01
CA LEU A 59 3.23 -7.14 0.72
C LEU A 59 2.03 -7.32 -0.21
N ALA A 60 2.10 -6.80 -1.43
CA ALA A 60 1.06 -6.94 -2.44
C ALA A 60 0.89 -8.39 -2.96
N ASP A 61 1.83 -9.30 -2.67
CA ASP A 61 1.67 -10.72 -2.96
C ASP A 61 0.66 -11.39 -2.01
N SER A 62 0.44 -10.80 -0.82
CA SER A 62 -0.49 -11.31 0.20
C SER A 62 -1.70 -10.41 0.44
N LEU A 63 -1.67 -9.17 -0.03
CA LEU A 63 -2.71 -8.17 0.20
C LEU A 63 -3.30 -7.68 -1.14
N ASN A 64 -4.59 -7.38 -1.14
CA ASN A 64 -5.23 -6.72 -2.29
C ASN A 64 -4.97 -5.21 -2.21
N VAL A 65 -3.79 -4.79 -2.67
CA VAL A 65 -3.37 -3.39 -2.62
C VAL A 65 -4.03 -2.59 -3.73
N VAL A 66 -4.79 -1.57 -3.37
CA VAL A 66 -5.48 -0.67 -4.31
C VAL A 66 -4.78 0.67 -4.46
N SER A 67 -3.97 1.06 -3.48
CA SER A 67 -3.17 2.29 -3.52
C SER A 67 -2.01 2.22 -2.52
N ILE A 68 -1.03 3.06 -2.74
CA ILE A 68 0.16 3.18 -1.89
C ILE A 68 0.50 4.64 -1.65
N ASP A 69 1.16 4.94 -0.55
CA ASP A 69 1.96 6.13 -0.40
C ASP A 69 3.40 5.75 -0.03
N CYS A 70 4.35 6.53 -0.47
CA CYS A 70 5.74 6.35 -0.13
C CYS A 70 6.48 7.67 -0.31
N ASN A 71 7.10 8.17 0.74
CA ASN A 71 7.95 9.36 0.69
C ASN A 71 9.44 9.02 0.83
N ARG A 72 9.80 7.75 0.96
CA ARG A 72 11.19 7.33 1.16
C ARG A 72 12.11 7.82 0.05
N PHE A 73 11.67 7.69 -1.21
CA PHE A 73 12.48 8.10 -2.35
C PHE A 73 12.70 9.64 -2.41
N THR A 74 11.78 10.45 -1.88
CA THR A 74 11.99 11.91 -1.79
C THR A 74 12.99 12.28 -0.70
N LEU A 75 13.01 11.53 0.40
CA LEU A 75 13.98 11.73 1.46
C LEU A 75 15.39 11.33 1.00
N ASP A 76 15.53 10.17 0.40
CA ASP A 76 16.82 9.65 -0.05
C ASP A 76 17.39 10.48 -1.22
N ALA A 77 16.54 11.01 -2.10
CA ALA A 77 16.96 11.91 -3.19
C ALA A 77 17.65 13.18 -2.69
N ARG A 78 17.32 13.66 -1.49
CA ARG A 78 18.02 14.81 -0.86
C ARG A 78 19.49 14.51 -0.56
N TYR A 79 19.82 13.24 -0.38
CA TYR A 79 21.20 12.78 -0.13
C TYR A 79 21.88 12.26 -1.40
N GLY A 80 21.25 12.40 -2.55
CA GLY A 80 21.77 11.91 -3.82
C GLY A 80 21.54 10.44 -4.09
N ASP A 81 20.68 9.78 -3.29
CA ASP A 81 20.34 8.38 -3.46
C ASP A 81 19.05 8.23 -4.28
N PHE A 82 18.96 7.12 -4.99
CA PHE A 82 17.78 6.76 -5.76
C PHE A 82 17.42 5.28 -5.58
N PHE A 83 16.16 4.96 -5.80
CA PHE A 83 15.69 3.58 -5.83
C PHE A 83 15.93 2.97 -7.21
N ASP A 84 16.71 1.90 -7.27
CA ASP A 84 17.12 1.25 -8.53
C ASP A 84 16.23 0.08 -8.96
N GLY A 85 15.13 -0.13 -8.26
CA GLY A 85 14.22 -1.25 -8.44
C GLY A 85 14.35 -2.33 -7.36
N GLU A 86 15.46 -2.37 -6.64
CA GLU A 86 15.72 -3.32 -5.55
C GLU A 86 16.07 -2.61 -4.25
N THR A 87 16.91 -1.60 -4.31
CA THR A 87 17.41 -0.89 -3.15
C THR A 87 17.66 0.59 -3.43
N PHE A 88 17.89 1.34 -2.35
CA PHE A 88 18.39 2.72 -2.45
C PHE A 88 19.91 2.72 -2.46
N ARG A 89 20.49 3.47 -3.41
CA ARG A 89 21.94 3.64 -3.56
C ARG A 89 22.29 4.99 -4.17
N PRO A 90 23.55 5.45 -4.03
CA PRO A 90 24.00 6.68 -4.64
C PRO A 90 23.78 6.68 -6.15
N HIS A 91 23.22 7.78 -6.67
CA HIS A 91 23.02 7.94 -8.10
C HIS A 91 24.34 8.30 -8.79
N PRO A 92 24.72 7.62 -9.91
CA PRO A 92 26.00 7.85 -10.58
C PRO A 92 26.25 9.31 -10.99
N LYS A 93 25.17 10.02 -11.36
CA LYS A 93 25.22 11.43 -11.78
C LYS A 93 24.75 12.39 -10.69
N GLY A 94 24.21 11.90 -9.56
CA GLY A 94 23.65 12.68 -8.48
C GLY A 94 22.52 13.63 -8.89
N GLY A 95 22.17 14.53 -7.97
CA GLY A 95 21.16 15.57 -8.19
C GLY A 95 19.75 15.14 -7.82
N TYR A 96 19.10 15.94 -6.98
CA TYR A 96 17.77 15.65 -6.42
C TYR A 96 16.73 15.28 -7.47
N ARG A 97 16.59 16.11 -8.51
CA ARG A 97 15.57 15.88 -9.55
C ARG A 97 15.77 14.57 -10.31
N ARG A 98 17.03 14.22 -10.56
CA ARG A 98 17.39 12.99 -11.28
C ARG A 98 17.13 11.76 -10.42
N CYS A 99 17.57 11.79 -9.16
CA CYS A 99 17.28 10.73 -8.20
C CYS A 99 15.78 10.50 -8.04
N LEU A 100 15.01 11.59 -8.00
CA LEU A 100 13.55 11.52 -7.89
C LEU A 100 12.91 10.89 -9.13
N ALA A 101 13.29 11.34 -10.33
CA ALA A 101 12.74 10.84 -11.58
C ALA A 101 13.05 9.36 -11.79
N ASP A 102 14.29 8.95 -11.59
CA ASP A 102 14.71 7.56 -11.76
C ASP A 102 14.08 6.64 -10.70
N SER A 103 13.92 7.12 -9.47
CA SER A 103 13.18 6.37 -8.44
C SER A 103 11.73 6.14 -8.82
N ILE A 104 11.03 7.17 -9.32
CA ILE A 104 9.64 7.06 -9.76
C ILE A 104 9.51 6.06 -10.92
N GLU A 105 10.43 6.11 -11.88
CA GLU A 105 10.44 5.16 -12.99
C GLU A 105 10.57 3.72 -12.51
N HIS A 106 11.54 3.43 -11.64
CA HIS A 106 11.74 2.09 -11.09
C HIS A 106 10.57 1.63 -10.22
N ILE A 107 9.97 2.51 -9.43
CA ILE A 107 8.76 2.20 -8.66
C ILE A 107 7.60 1.85 -9.60
N ASN A 108 7.38 2.62 -10.66
CA ASN A 108 6.36 2.31 -11.65
C ASN A 108 6.60 0.95 -12.33
N MET A 109 7.85 0.61 -12.60
CA MET A 109 8.20 -0.71 -13.15
C MET A 109 7.87 -1.86 -12.20
N LEU A 110 8.10 -1.69 -10.88
CA LEU A 110 7.72 -2.70 -9.88
C LEU A 110 6.23 -3.04 -9.91
N TRP A 111 5.40 -2.04 -10.14
CA TRP A 111 3.94 -2.19 -10.10
C TRP A 111 3.31 -2.51 -11.46
N LYS A 112 4.07 -2.48 -12.55
CA LYS A 112 3.56 -2.64 -13.91
C LYS A 112 2.79 -3.95 -14.13
N ALA A 113 3.26 -5.05 -13.56
CA ALA A 113 2.63 -6.37 -13.67
C ALA A 113 1.58 -6.66 -12.58
N TYR A 114 1.48 -5.80 -11.58
CA TYR A 114 0.52 -5.98 -10.49
C TYR A 114 -0.91 -5.76 -11.00
N ARG A 115 -1.83 -6.61 -10.53
CA ARG A 115 -3.26 -6.47 -10.80
C ARG A 115 -4.02 -6.46 -9.49
N VAL A 116 -4.81 -5.44 -9.29
CA VAL A 116 -5.77 -5.36 -8.19
C VAL A 116 -6.79 -6.50 -8.38
N ALA A 117 -7.02 -7.30 -7.34
CA ALA A 117 -8.15 -8.23 -7.35
C ALA A 117 -9.43 -7.41 -7.55
N ARG A 118 -10.28 -7.80 -8.52
CA ARG A 118 -11.55 -7.10 -8.75
C ARG A 118 -12.29 -7.04 -7.41
N PRO A 119 -12.77 -5.86 -6.97
CA PRO A 119 -13.71 -5.79 -5.88
C PRO A 119 -14.85 -6.75 -6.26
N LEU A 120 -15.28 -7.60 -5.34
CA LEU A 120 -16.54 -8.32 -5.50
C LEU A 120 -17.56 -7.26 -5.94
N GLU A 121 -18.09 -7.39 -7.16
CA GLU A 121 -19.12 -6.49 -7.65
C GLU A 121 -20.21 -6.47 -6.58
N VAL A 122 -20.30 -5.34 -5.88
CA VAL A 122 -21.49 -5.06 -5.07
C VAL A 122 -22.60 -4.94 -6.09
N THR A 123 -23.32 -6.01 -6.29
CA THR A 123 -24.48 -6.03 -7.18
C THR A 123 -25.40 -4.91 -6.72
N HIS A 124 -25.57 -3.91 -7.57
CA HIS A 124 -26.51 -2.79 -7.38
C HIS A 124 -27.99 -3.25 -7.20
N ALA A 125 -28.22 -4.54 -7.00
CA ALA A 125 -29.53 -5.13 -6.77
C ALA A 125 -30.13 -4.78 -5.39
N GLU A 126 -29.32 -4.43 -4.40
CA GLU A 126 -29.85 -4.10 -3.06
C GLU A 126 -30.28 -2.64 -2.90
N ASN A 127 -29.84 -1.75 -3.77
CA ASN A 127 -30.20 -0.32 -3.66
C ASN A 127 -31.56 0.03 -4.28
N ARG A 128 -32.16 -0.88 -5.07
CA ARG A 128 -33.50 -0.67 -5.64
C ARG A 128 -34.67 -1.03 -4.70
N ARG A 129 -34.39 -1.68 -3.58
CA ARG A 129 -35.42 -2.07 -2.58
C ARG A 129 -35.61 -1.05 -1.45
N ARG A 130 -34.81 0.03 -1.41
CA ARG A 130 -34.95 1.08 -0.37
C ARG A 130 -35.58 2.38 -0.89
N THR A 131 -35.96 2.46 -2.14
CA THR A 131 -36.63 3.65 -2.76
C THR A 131 -37.98 3.31 -3.37
N ALA A 132 -38.56 2.22 -2.97
CA ALA A 132 -39.96 1.90 -3.28
C ALA A 132 -40.82 1.97 -2.03
#